data_f27402335eb44e9c5fccf862468e6551
#
_entry.id   f27402335eb44e9c5fccf862468e6551
#
_cell.length_a   1.000
_cell.length_b   1.000
_cell.length_c   1.000
_cell.angle_alpha   90.00
_cell.angle_beta   90.00
_cell.angle_gamma   90.00
#
_symmetry.space_group_name_H-M   'P 1'
#
loop_
_entity.id
_entity.type
_entity.pdbx_description
1 polymer ?
#
loop_
_entity_poly.entity_id
_entity_poly.type
_entity_poly.pdbx_seq_one_letter_code
_entity_poly.pdbx_strand_id
1 'polypeptide(L)'
;MAFPSYKEIEIPLLLEIYNRGGEVSSSSCYKPLGKIFGLTHTEMTILLPDDTNRPQWNNMVQWARKKLVDYKYLHNAKESGLGIWKLTPDGIKKAESLSTRLNIDYPDDVPETFESPRII
;
A
#
# COMPACT_ATOMS: atom_id res chain seq x y z
N MET A 1 -13.21 5.40 16.62
CA MET A 1 -12.12 4.84 15.79
C MET A 1 -12.49 4.94 14.33
N ALA A 2 -11.58 5.40 13.51
CA ALA A 2 -11.86 5.61 12.09
C ALA A 2 -10.87 4.83 11.22
N PHE A 3 -11.35 3.80 10.54
CA PHE A 3 -10.58 3.17 9.47
C PHE A 3 -10.61 4.09 8.25
N PRO A 4 -9.54 4.10 7.44
CA PRO A 4 -9.59 4.79 6.15
C PRO A 4 -10.59 4.10 5.23
N SER A 5 -11.00 4.77 4.15
CA SER A 5 -11.82 4.14 3.13
C SER A 5 -10.96 3.19 2.29
N TYR A 6 -11.61 2.28 1.56
CA TYR A 6 -10.89 1.39 0.64
C TYR A 6 -10.05 2.18 -0.35
N LYS A 7 -10.61 3.27 -0.86
CA LYS A 7 -9.93 4.09 -1.85
C LYS A 7 -8.66 4.75 -1.28
N GLU A 8 -8.72 5.16 -0.03
CA GLU A 8 -7.55 5.76 0.64
C GLU A 8 -6.41 4.77 0.83
N ILE A 9 -6.70 3.49 0.85
CA ILE A 9 -5.70 2.44 1.05
C ILE A 9 -4.96 2.11 -0.25
N GLU A 10 -5.58 2.36 -1.42
CA GLU A 10 -5.06 1.92 -2.72
C GLU A 10 -3.65 2.40 -2.99
N ILE A 11 -3.40 3.70 -2.90
CA ILE A 11 -2.08 4.26 -3.21
C ILE A 11 -1.02 3.84 -2.18
N PRO A 12 -1.27 3.94 -0.86
CA PRO A 12 -0.30 3.42 0.11
C PRO A 12 0.03 1.94 -0.09
N LEU A 13 -0.95 1.11 -0.46
CA LEU A 13 -0.70 -0.30 -0.73
C LEU A 13 0.21 -0.46 -1.96
N LEU A 14 -0.09 0.25 -3.03
CA LEU A 14 0.72 0.21 -4.25
C LEU A 14 2.17 0.59 -3.94
N LEU A 15 2.37 1.68 -3.20
CA LEU A 15 3.71 2.16 -2.85
C LEU A 15 4.42 1.22 -1.89
N GLU A 16 3.69 0.60 -0.96
CA GLU A 16 4.29 -0.38 -0.05
C GLU A 16 4.87 -1.55 -0.83
N ILE A 17 4.12 -2.08 -1.80
CA ILE A 17 4.59 -3.19 -2.64
C ILE A 17 5.79 -2.74 -3.48
N TYR A 18 5.72 -1.55 -4.06
CA TYR A 18 6.80 -1.00 -4.88
C TYR A 18 8.08 -0.85 -4.06
N ASN A 19 7.98 -0.26 -2.87
CA ASN A 19 9.13 -0.01 -2.02
C ASN A 19 9.78 -1.31 -1.50
N ARG A 20 9.05 -2.41 -1.55
CA ARG A 20 9.56 -3.71 -1.09
C ARG A 20 9.99 -4.61 -2.25
N GLY A 21 10.22 -4.01 -3.43
CA GLY A 21 10.76 -4.73 -4.59
C GLY A 21 9.73 -5.17 -5.61
N GLY A 22 8.45 -4.82 -5.44
CA GLY A 22 7.42 -5.10 -6.42
C GLY A 22 6.65 -6.40 -6.22
N GLU A 23 7.01 -7.18 -5.22
CA GLU A 23 6.34 -8.44 -4.91
C GLU A 23 6.37 -8.68 -3.40
N VAL A 24 5.22 -9.02 -2.82
CA VAL A 24 5.11 -9.24 -1.38
C VAL A 24 4.13 -10.38 -1.11
N SER A 25 4.25 -11.01 0.07
CA SER A 25 3.18 -11.89 0.55
C SER A 25 2.07 -11.00 1.13
N SER A 26 0.82 -11.40 0.92
CA SER A 26 -0.32 -10.62 1.39
C SER A 26 -0.28 -10.40 2.90
N SER A 27 0.07 -11.45 3.65
CA SER A 27 0.06 -11.40 5.11
C SER A 27 1.09 -10.40 5.66
N SER A 28 2.11 -10.04 4.90
CA SER A 28 3.15 -9.12 5.33
C SER A 28 2.77 -7.65 5.15
N CYS A 29 1.63 -7.36 4.53
CA CYS A 29 1.21 -5.99 4.21
C CYS A 29 0.32 -5.36 5.26
N TYR A 30 -0.46 -6.15 5.99
CA TYR A 30 -1.52 -5.61 6.86
C TYR A 30 -0.98 -4.73 7.96
N LYS A 31 0.06 -5.17 8.64
CA LYS A 31 0.61 -4.44 9.78
C LYS A 31 1.33 -3.15 9.36
N PRO A 32 2.22 -3.16 8.36
CA PRO A 32 2.85 -1.91 7.92
C PRO A 32 1.84 -0.88 7.42
N LEU A 33 0.83 -1.31 6.66
CA LEU A 33 -0.21 -0.40 6.21
C LEU A 33 -1.03 0.17 7.36
N GLY A 34 -1.37 -0.68 8.34
CA GLY A 34 -2.08 -0.20 9.52
C GLY A 34 -1.31 0.88 10.24
N LYS A 35 0.01 0.75 10.34
CA LYS A 35 0.86 1.76 10.96
C LYS A 35 0.85 3.07 10.19
N ILE A 36 0.83 3.02 8.86
CA ILE A 36 0.76 4.22 8.02
C ILE A 36 -0.50 5.03 8.36
N PHE A 37 -1.60 4.35 8.63
CA PHE A 37 -2.88 5.00 8.95
C PHE A 37 -3.06 5.23 10.45
N GLY A 38 -2.04 4.95 11.26
CA GLY A 38 -2.09 5.19 12.70
C GLY A 38 -2.98 4.23 13.48
N LEU A 39 -3.25 3.04 12.93
CA LEU A 39 -4.07 2.05 13.61
C LEU A 39 -3.28 1.36 14.71
N THR A 40 -3.93 1.16 15.87
CA THR A 40 -3.34 0.38 16.95
C THR A 40 -3.44 -1.11 16.65
N HIS A 41 -2.67 -1.90 17.39
CA HIS A 41 -2.76 -3.35 17.28
C HIS A 41 -4.19 -3.84 17.53
N THR A 42 -4.84 -3.29 18.55
CA THR A 42 -6.23 -3.64 18.88
C THR A 42 -7.16 -3.35 17.70
N GLU A 43 -7.01 -2.16 17.08
CA GLU A 43 -7.85 -1.81 15.94
C GLU A 43 -7.63 -2.76 14.75
N MET A 44 -6.40 -3.17 14.51
CA MET A 44 -6.09 -4.09 13.42
C MET A 44 -6.60 -5.51 13.65
N THR A 45 -6.99 -5.85 14.87
CA THR A 45 -7.51 -7.19 15.20
C THR A 45 -9.03 -7.24 15.34
N ILE A 46 -9.73 -6.11 15.14
CA ILE A 46 -11.20 -6.09 15.19
C ILE A 46 -11.73 -6.99 14.07
N LEU A 47 -12.63 -7.91 14.43
CA LEU A 47 -13.18 -8.87 13.47
C LEU A 47 -14.41 -8.29 12.78
N LEU A 48 -14.70 -8.81 11.57
CA LEU A 48 -15.92 -8.47 10.86
C LEU A 48 -17.15 -8.89 11.68
N PRO A 49 -18.22 -8.10 11.64
CA PRO A 49 -19.43 -8.42 12.45
C PRO A 49 -20.04 -9.78 12.12
N ASP A 50 -19.95 -10.23 10.87
CA ASP A 50 -20.56 -11.47 10.41
C ASP A 50 -19.54 -12.57 10.12
N ASP A 51 -18.27 -12.36 10.46
CA ASP A 51 -17.21 -13.35 10.22
C ASP A 51 -16.15 -13.20 11.31
N THR A 52 -16.26 -14.01 12.36
CA THR A 52 -15.38 -13.91 13.53
C THR A 52 -13.97 -14.43 13.26
N ASN A 53 -13.70 -14.95 12.07
CA ASN A 53 -12.37 -15.46 11.72
C ASN A 53 -11.58 -14.50 10.87
N ARG A 54 -12.14 -13.34 10.50
CA ARG A 54 -11.50 -12.43 9.58
C ARG A 54 -11.40 -11.01 10.16
N PRO A 55 -10.18 -10.48 10.35
CA PRO A 55 -10.03 -9.09 10.77
C PRO A 55 -10.60 -8.12 9.74
N GLN A 56 -11.30 -7.11 10.20
CA GLN A 56 -11.89 -6.10 9.34
C GLN A 56 -10.82 -5.36 8.55
N TRP A 57 -9.69 -5.03 9.19
CA TRP A 57 -8.58 -4.36 8.52
C TRP A 57 -8.06 -5.17 7.33
N ASN A 58 -7.82 -6.47 7.55
CA ASN A 58 -7.33 -7.33 6.48
C ASN A 58 -8.30 -7.35 5.30
N ASN A 59 -9.61 -7.40 5.58
CA ASN A 59 -10.62 -7.38 4.54
C ASN A 59 -10.57 -6.08 3.73
N MET A 60 -10.38 -4.95 4.40
CA MET A 60 -10.30 -3.65 3.74
C MET A 60 -9.08 -3.57 2.82
N VAL A 61 -7.93 -4.06 3.28
CA VAL A 61 -6.72 -4.08 2.46
C VAL A 61 -6.92 -4.98 1.24
N GLN A 62 -7.58 -6.12 1.42
CA GLN A 62 -7.86 -7.04 0.31
C GLN A 62 -8.77 -6.41 -0.74
N TRP A 63 -9.76 -5.61 -0.32
CA TRP A 63 -10.60 -4.88 -1.27
C TRP A 63 -9.80 -3.83 -2.04
N ALA A 64 -8.90 -3.12 -1.37
CA ALA A 64 -8.02 -2.17 -2.04
C ALA A 64 -7.13 -2.89 -3.07
N ARG A 65 -6.60 -4.06 -2.69
CA ARG A 65 -5.81 -4.89 -3.61
C ARG A 65 -6.62 -5.29 -4.84
N LYS A 66 -7.87 -5.69 -4.63
CA LYS A 66 -8.74 -6.07 -5.75
C LYS A 66 -8.90 -4.92 -6.74
N LYS A 67 -9.05 -3.69 -6.23
CA LYS A 67 -9.14 -2.52 -7.09
C LYS A 67 -7.85 -2.30 -7.89
N LEU A 68 -6.70 -2.49 -7.27
CA LEU A 68 -5.43 -2.37 -7.99
C LEU A 68 -5.30 -3.42 -9.09
N VAL A 69 -5.83 -4.63 -8.87
CA VAL A 69 -5.91 -5.66 -9.92
C VAL A 69 -6.82 -5.18 -11.05
N ASP A 70 -7.97 -4.61 -10.72
CA ASP A 70 -8.91 -4.10 -11.70
C ASP A 70 -8.31 -2.98 -12.56
N TYR A 71 -7.45 -2.15 -11.96
CA TYR A 71 -6.72 -1.09 -12.68
C TYR A 71 -5.53 -1.62 -13.48
N LYS A 72 -5.23 -2.92 -13.38
CA LYS A 72 -4.07 -3.56 -14.03
C LYS A 72 -2.73 -3.14 -13.44
N TYR A 73 -2.72 -2.67 -12.21
CA TYR A 73 -1.48 -2.33 -11.50
C TYR A 73 -0.90 -3.52 -10.73
N LEU A 74 -1.74 -4.51 -10.40
CA LEU A 74 -1.31 -5.75 -9.76
C LEU A 74 -1.77 -6.94 -10.61
N HIS A 75 -0.97 -7.99 -10.61
CA HIS A 75 -1.37 -9.27 -11.19
C HIS A 75 -2.47 -9.90 -10.34
N ASN A 76 -3.35 -10.66 -10.97
CA ASN A 76 -4.34 -11.45 -10.22
C ASN A 76 -3.68 -12.70 -9.63
N ALA A 77 -4.44 -13.43 -8.79
CA ALA A 77 -3.89 -14.60 -8.09
C ALA A 77 -3.43 -15.71 -9.03
N LYS A 78 -4.06 -15.85 -10.19
CA LYS A 78 -3.65 -16.85 -11.18
C LYS A 78 -2.26 -16.55 -11.74
N GLU A 79 -1.95 -15.26 -11.90
CA GLU A 79 -0.69 -14.81 -12.49
C GLU A 79 0.45 -14.78 -11.48
N SER A 80 0.18 -14.29 -10.27
CA SER A 80 1.22 -14.08 -9.26
C SER A 80 1.38 -15.22 -8.28
N GLY A 81 0.36 -16.07 -8.16
CA GLY A 81 0.31 -17.11 -7.12
C GLY A 81 -0.57 -16.69 -5.97
N LEU A 82 -1.20 -17.66 -5.33
CA LEU A 82 -2.10 -17.41 -4.21
C LEU A 82 -1.33 -16.78 -3.05
N GLY A 83 -1.86 -15.70 -2.51
CA GLY A 83 -1.25 -15.02 -1.38
C GLY A 83 -0.04 -14.16 -1.74
N ILE A 84 0.29 -14.04 -3.01
CA ILE A 84 1.38 -13.19 -3.50
C ILE A 84 0.78 -12.02 -4.28
N TRP A 85 1.21 -10.81 -3.92
CA TRP A 85 0.78 -9.59 -4.60
C TRP A 85 1.98 -9.00 -5.33
N LYS A 86 1.85 -8.88 -6.65
CA LYS A 86 2.97 -8.51 -7.52
C LYS A 86 2.55 -7.42 -8.48
N LEU A 87 3.38 -6.39 -8.61
CA LEU A 87 3.13 -5.28 -9.53
C LEU A 87 3.28 -5.72 -10.98
N THR A 88 2.39 -5.21 -11.84
CA THR A 88 2.56 -5.28 -13.29
C THR A 88 3.53 -4.19 -13.73
N PRO A 89 4.01 -4.23 -15.00
CA PRO A 89 4.80 -3.10 -15.52
C PRO A 89 4.06 -1.75 -15.40
N ASP A 90 2.74 -1.74 -15.61
CA ASP A 90 1.93 -0.52 -15.43
C ASP A 90 1.89 -0.08 -13.98
N GLY A 91 1.81 -1.05 -13.05
CA GLY A 91 1.86 -0.75 -11.63
C GLY A 91 3.17 -0.14 -11.20
N ILE A 92 4.28 -0.65 -11.74
CA ILE A 92 5.60 -0.10 -11.47
C ILE A 92 5.69 1.34 -11.99
N LYS A 93 5.23 1.59 -13.21
CA LYS A 93 5.22 2.94 -13.78
C LYS A 93 4.38 3.89 -12.95
N LYS A 94 3.21 3.44 -12.50
CA LYS A 94 2.34 4.27 -11.68
C LYS A 94 3.00 4.63 -10.36
N ALA A 95 3.60 3.65 -9.69
CA ALA A 95 4.30 3.86 -8.42
C ALA A 95 5.47 4.83 -8.59
N GLU A 96 6.25 4.65 -9.66
CA GLU A 96 7.37 5.54 -9.95
C GLU A 96 6.93 6.98 -10.17
N SER A 97 5.84 7.18 -10.91
CA SER A 97 5.33 8.52 -11.17
C SER A 97 4.86 9.20 -9.88
N LEU A 98 4.24 8.44 -8.98
CA LEU A 98 3.80 8.96 -7.69
C LEU A 98 4.99 9.27 -6.77
N SER A 99 6.00 8.42 -6.76
CA SER A 99 7.20 8.65 -5.96
C SER A 99 7.96 9.90 -6.42
N THR A 100 8.09 10.08 -7.74
CA THR A 100 8.73 11.26 -8.30
C THR A 100 7.98 12.53 -7.90
N ARG A 101 6.65 12.49 -7.97
CA ARG A 101 5.82 13.63 -7.60
C ARG A 101 5.99 13.98 -6.12
N LEU A 102 6.02 12.98 -5.25
CA LEU A 102 6.23 13.20 -3.82
C LEU A 102 7.61 13.79 -3.55
N ASN A 103 8.64 13.34 -4.28
CA ASN A 103 9.99 13.88 -4.13
C ASN A 103 10.07 15.35 -4.55
N ILE A 104 9.31 15.74 -5.55
CA ILE A 104 9.25 17.15 -5.99
C ILE A 104 8.58 18.01 -4.90
N ASP A 105 7.60 17.47 -4.24
CA ASP A 105 6.87 18.20 -3.19
C ASP A 105 7.69 18.39 -1.91
N TYR A 106 8.78 17.65 -1.79
CA TYR A 106 9.73 17.89 -0.69
C TYR A 106 10.60 19.06 -1.05
N PRO A 107 10.79 20.09 -0.65
CA PRO A 107 11.75 21.12 -1.03
C PRO A 107 12.67 21.68 0.03
N ASP A 108 12.27 21.05 -0.34
CA ASP A 108 12.81 21.39 0.06
C ASP A 108 13.50 21.79 0.66
N ASP A 109 13.36 21.99 0.80
CA ASP A 109 13.98 22.13 1.50
C ASP A 109 14.79 21.94 1.60
N VAL A 110 14.75 21.84 1.30
CA VAL A 110 15.68 21.57 1.56
C VAL A 110 16.40 21.58 1.23
N PRO A 111 16.59 21.96 1.23
CA PRO A 111 17.42 22.03 1.15
C PRO A 111 18.12 22.09 0.94
N GLU A 112 18.17 22.37 0.93
CA GLU A 112 18.74 22.39 0.83
C GLU A 112 19.28 22.02 0.83
N THR A 113 19.18 22.25 0.75
CA THR A 113 19.67 21.97 0.87
C THR A 113 19.93 21.34 0.69
N PHE A 114 19.72 21.26 0.60
CA PHE A 114 20.05 20.86 0.55
C PHE A 114 20.28 20.25 0.34
N GLU A 115 20.53 20.40 0.46
CA GLU A 115 20.78 19.89 0.26
C GLU A 115 20.80 18.97 0.20
N SER A 116 20.71 18.86 0.14
CA SER A 116 20.62 18.04 0.13
C SER A 116 20.35 17.22 -0.09
N PRO A 117 20.32 17.22 0.00
CA PRO A 117 20.02 16.46 -0.25
C PRO A 117 19.63 15.94 -0.96
N ARG A 118 19.49 16.27 -1.00
CA ARG A 118 19.11 16.14 -1.53
C ARG A 118 19.12 15.22 -2.04
N ILE A 119 18.91 15.21 -1.76
CA ILE A 119 18.93 14.68 -2.07
C ILE A 119 19.12 14.15 -2.41
N ILE A 120 19.01 14.30 -2.39
CA ILE A 120 19.27 14.14 -2.53
C ILE A 120 19.55 13.86 -2.76
#